data_5d309fe394dc6a4e05a7e9c519a47fbb
#
_entry.id   5d309fe394dc6a4e05a7e9c519a47fbb
#
_cell.length_a   1.000
_cell.length_b   1.000
_cell.length_c   1.000
_cell.angle_alpha   90.00
_cell.angle_beta   90.00
_cell.angle_gamma   90.00
#
_symmetry.space_group_name_H-M   'P 1'
#
loop_
_entity.id
_entity.type
_entity.pdbx_description
1 polymer ?
#
loop_
_entity_poly.entity_id
_entity_poly.type
_entity_poly.pdbx_seq_one_letter_code
_entity_poly.pdbx_strand_id
1 'polypeptide(L)'
;MFITYGSLWITEDVFKPNYPFNTLITDFQYIIPDFTEHSKYLEYINTLPDRDSPLIFGLNNNADLTYRLKESAEMIAILIDTMPKESSGSGGKSREEEVKDKLTNELIKGLPTDFVELDVEDRLKTLKGPKGLPDVGKNIPLNVFLFQEIQRLQRVLDIVRTTMNDMVLAIDGSISMTPELVDCINAISDFRVPKKWQFDPTGVEISWLTPGLASWLKGLVDRHHQLNNWLTKERPPSFWLTGFFNPQGFLTAMKQEVTRCHKAEQWSLDEVDYKTEVLKDIIPGDDGRIEGKQINPMNEGVLIHGLYLEGAQWHKNDKRFEE
;
A
#
# COMPACT_ATOMS: atom_id res chain seq x y z
N MET A 1 1.67 21.40 2.94
CA MET A 1 2.46 21.42 4.19
C MET A 1 3.13 22.78 4.46
N PHE A 2 4.07 23.25 3.67
CA PHE A 2 4.75 24.53 3.89
C PHE A 2 3.82 25.76 3.95
N ILE A 3 2.83 25.84 3.08
CA ILE A 3 1.89 26.98 3.02
C ILE A 3 0.95 26.98 4.22
N THR A 4 0.47 25.83 4.65
CA THR A 4 -0.52 25.74 5.74
C THR A 4 0.12 25.99 7.11
N TYR A 5 1.27 25.39 7.39
CA TYR A 5 1.94 25.51 8.67
C TYR A 5 2.88 26.72 8.76
N GLY A 6 3.50 27.08 7.64
CA GLY A 6 4.31 28.30 7.57
C GLY A 6 3.48 29.56 7.83
N SER A 7 2.25 29.63 7.35
CA SER A 7 1.36 30.77 7.60
C SER A 7 0.86 30.84 9.05
N LEU A 8 0.76 29.70 9.74
CA LEU A 8 0.39 29.65 11.16
C LEU A 8 1.53 30.06 12.09
N TRP A 9 2.78 29.79 11.68
CA TRP A 9 3.95 29.99 12.52
C TRP A 9 4.74 31.27 12.20
N ILE A 10 4.67 31.76 10.97
CA ILE A 10 5.35 32.98 10.54
C ILE A 10 4.33 34.14 10.55
N THR A 11 4.00 34.58 11.75
CA THR A 11 3.20 35.80 11.97
C THR A 11 4.09 36.88 12.57
N GLU A 12 3.69 38.15 12.49
CA GLU A 12 4.42 39.25 13.15
C GLU A 12 4.57 39.07 14.67
N ASP A 13 3.65 38.30 15.26
CA ASP A 13 3.66 38.02 16.69
C ASP A 13 4.81 37.11 17.13
N VAL A 14 5.34 36.27 16.23
CA VAL A 14 6.51 35.38 16.53
C VAL A 14 7.72 36.15 16.96
N PHE A 15 7.86 37.39 16.53
CA PHE A 15 9.01 38.28 16.89
C PHE A 15 8.81 39.03 18.22
N LYS A 16 7.67 38.84 18.90
CA LYS A 16 7.43 39.45 20.20
C LYS A 16 8.19 38.69 21.30
N PRO A 17 8.76 39.40 22.31
CA PRO A 17 9.36 38.74 23.47
C PRO A 17 8.33 37.80 24.15
N ASN A 18 8.77 36.62 24.55
CA ASN A 18 7.94 35.60 25.20
C ASN A 18 6.77 35.08 24.35
N TYR A 19 6.92 35.06 23.03
CA TYR A 19 5.92 34.42 22.15
C TYR A 19 5.77 32.94 22.51
N PRO A 20 4.56 32.50 22.85
CA PRO A 20 4.31 31.10 23.21
C PRO A 20 4.23 30.24 21.96
N PHE A 21 5.30 29.55 21.60
CA PHE A 21 5.30 28.61 20.50
C PHE A 21 4.43 27.39 20.84
N ASN A 22 3.56 26.98 19.94
CA ASN A 22 2.74 25.76 20.02
C ASN A 22 1.67 25.71 21.12
N THR A 23 1.29 26.84 21.71
CA THR A 23 0.26 26.88 22.78
C THR A 23 -1.13 26.39 22.34
N LEU A 24 -1.41 26.38 21.03
CA LEU A 24 -2.70 25.92 20.50
C LEU A 24 -2.74 24.41 20.24
N ILE A 25 -1.60 23.73 20.27
CA ILE A 25 -1.46 22.38 19.72
C ILE A 25 -0.95 21.37 20.76
N THR A 26 -0.23 21.83 21.80
CA THR A 26 0.38 20.95 22.80
C THR A 26 0.19 21.44 24.21
N ASP A 27 0.22 20.53 25.19
CA ASP A 27 0.19 20.86 26.62
C ASP A 27 1.48 21.52 27.10
N PHE A 28 2.54 21.50 26.29
CA PHE A 28 3.84 22.08 26.61
C PHE A 28 4.07 23.35 25.81
N GLN A 29 4.44 24.42 26.51
CA GLN A 29 4.73 25.71 25.91
C GLN A 29 6.24 25.87 25.69
N TYR A 30 6.66 25.92 24.43
CA TYR A 30 8.03 26.23 24.05
C TYR A 30 8.25 27.74 24.10
N ILE A 31 9.33 28.15 24.72
CA ILE A 31 9.78 29.56 24.80
C ILE A 31 11.18 29.69 24.21
N ILE A 32 11.51 30.87 23.71
CA ILE A 32 12.90 31.21 23.38
C ILE A 32 13.55 31.66 24.69
N PRO A 33 14.51 30.89 25.25
CA PRO A 33 15.14 31.27 26.50
C PRO A 33 16.07 32.43 26.27
N ASP A 34 15.91 33.49 27.08
CA ASP A 34 16.82 34.64 27.16
C ASP A 34 17.64 34.52 28.44
N PHE A 35 18.43 33.46 28.55
CA PHE A 35 19.24 33.21 29.72
C PHE A 35 20.70 33.57 29.45
N THR A 36 21.33 34.22 30.42
CA THR A 36 22.75 34.56 30.35
C THR A 36 23.64 33.49 31.01
N GLU A 37 23.07 32.66 31.87
CA GLU A 37 23.79 31.65 32.66
C GLU A 37 23.55 30.24 32.10
N HIS A 38 24.62 29.48 31.98
CA HIS A 38 24.55 28.08 31.45
C HIS A 38 23.67 27.17 32.30
N SER A 39 23.67 27.35 33.64
CA SER A 39 22.83 26.55 34.53
C SER A 39 21.35 26.69 34.24
N LYS A 40 20.87 27.87 33.89
CA LYS A 40 19.47 28.12 33.56
C LYS A 40 19.04 27.47 32.22
N TYR A 41 19.96 27.39 31.25
CA TYR A 41 19.71 26.64 30.04
C TYR A 41 19.57 25.15 30.34
N LEU A 42 20.39 24.57 31.20
CA LEU A 42 20.28 23.17 31.58
C LEU A 42 18.99 22.89 32.33
N GLU A 43 18.57 23.78 33.24
CA GLU A 43 17.28 23.67 33.93
C GLU A 43 16.13 23.68 32.94
N TYR A 44 16.14 24.60 31.96
CA TYR A 44 15.11 24.65 30.92
C TYR A 44 15.12 23.40 30.03
N ILE A 45 16.27 22.92 29.60
CA ILE A 45 16.39 21.70 28.81
C ILE A 45 15.78 20.50 29.57
N ASN A 46 16.00 20.40 30.88
CA ASN A 46 15.44 19.35 31.71
C ASN A 46 13.91 19.44 31.88
N THR A 47 13.31 20.58 31.56
CA THR A 47 11.83 20.73 31.54
C THR A 47 11.21 20.37 30.22
N LEU A 48 12.00 20.22 29.15
CA LEU A 48 11.50 19.83 27.84
C LEU A 48 10.96 18.39 27.89
N PRO A 49 9.90 18.09 27.15
CA PRO A 49 9.39 16.72 27.05
C PRO A 49 10.43 15.82 26.37
N ASP A 50 10.55 14.58 26.82
CA ASP A 50 11.46 13.59 26.21
C ASP A 50 11.12 13.31 24.75
N ARG A 51 9.88 13.55 24.35
CA ARG A 51 9.40 13.40 22.99
C ARG A 51 8.46 14.54 22.63
N ASP A 52 8.65 15.07 21.43
CA ASP A 52 7.75 16.08 20.88
C ASP A 52 6.44 15.46 20.36
N SER A 53 5.35 16.20 20.50
CA SER A 53 4.07 15.81 19.91
C SER A 53 4.14 15.88 18.38
N PRO A 54 3.59 14.90 17.63
CA PRO A 54 3.50 14.94 16.16
C PRO A 54 2.80 16.21 15.64
N LEU A 55 1.89 16.77 16.41
CA LEU A 55 1.15 18.00 16.07
C LEU A 55 2.06 19.21 15.87
N ILE A 56 3.21 19.27 16.57
CA ILE A 56 4.22 20.34 16.39
C ILE A 56 4.75 20.36 14.96
N PHE A 57 4.87 19.19 14.34
CA PHE A 57 5.34 19.01 12.96
C PHE A 57 4.19 19.02 11.94
N GLY A 58 2.95 19.30 12.39
CA GLY A 58 1.76 19.24 11.56
C GLY A 58 1.35 17.83 11.14
N LEU A 59 1.75 16.86 11.92
CA LEU A 59 1.38 15.46 11.71
C LEU A 59 0.16 15.12 12.60
N ASN A 60 -0.62 14.14 12.17
CA ASN A 60 -1.72 13.60 12.97
C ASN A 60 -1.17 12.95 14.27
N ASN A 61 -1.96 12.96 15.33
CA ASN A 61 -1.65 12.28 16.60
C ASN A 61 -1.30 10.80 16.42
N ASN A 62 -1.88 10.15 15.43
CA ASN A 62 -1.60 8.75 15.11
C ASN A 62 -0.20 8.51 14.51
N ALA A 63 0.51 9.56 14.09
CA ALA A 63 1.86 9.42 13.57
C ALA A 63 2.84 8.85 14.61
N ASP A 64 2.68 9.20 15.90
CA ASP A 64 3.47 8.62 16.99
C ASP A 64 3.16 7.14 17.18
N LEU A 65 1.90 6.75 17.07
CA LEU A 65 1.49 5.35 17.14
C LEU A 65 2.09 4.54 15.99
N THR A 66 2.01 5.05 14.77
CA THR A 66 2.59 4.40 13.58
C THR A 66 4.10 4.26 13.71
N TYR A 67 4.77 5.30 14.20
CA TYR A 67 6.21 5.27 14.45
C TYR A 67 6.58 4.22 15.51
N ARG A 68 5.86 4.18 16.63
CA ARG A 68 6.10 3.18 17.72
C ARG A 68 5.85 1.75 17.26
N LEU A 69 4.82 1.54 16.44
CA LEU A 69 4.57 0.22 15.85
C LEU A 69 5.72 -0.20 14.93
N LYS A 70 6.24 0.72 14.12
CA LYS A 70 7.40 0.46 13.28
C LYS A 70 8.66 0.17 14.10
N GLU A 71 8.96 0.99 15.09
CA GLU A 71 10.09 0.80 16.01
C GLU A 71 10.00 -0.56 16.74
N SER A 72 8.80 -0.91 17.23
CA SER A 72 8.57 -2.19 17.89
C SER A 72 8.76 -3.37 16.93
N ALA A 73 8.29 -3.24 15.69
CA ALA A 73 8.48 -4.26 14.67
C ALA A 73 9.96 -4.43 14.29
N GLU A 74 10.72 -3.34 14.19
CA GLU A 74 12.16 -3.37 13.96
C GLU A 74 12.91 -4.02 15.13
N MET A 75 12.56 -3.70 16.39
CA MET A 75 13.15 -4.35 17.57
C MET A 75 12.86 -5.86 17.60
N ILE A 76 11.63 -6.27 17.30
CA ILE A 76 11.24 -7.67 17.22
C ILE A 76 12.03 -8.37 16.10
N ALA A 77 12.21 -7.75 14.96
CA ALA A 77 13.01 -8.28 13.86
C ALA A 77 14.47 -8.51 14.29
N ILE A 78 15.07 -7.55 14.99
CA ILE A 78 16.43 -7.67 15.52
C ILE A 78 16.52 -8.83 16.54
N LEU A 79 15.54 -8.94 17.45
CA LEU A 79 15.48 -10.04 18.41
C LEU A 79 15.39 -11.41 17.72
N ILE A 80 14.56 -11.54 16.70
CA ILE A 80 14.44 -12.77 15.90
C ILE A 80 15.75 -13.08 15.19
N ASP A 81 16.43 -12.09 14.63
CA ASP A 81 17.70 -12.28 13.93
C ASP A 81 18.86 -12.65 14.88
N THR A 82 18.78 -12.22 16.15
CA THR A 82 19.77 -12.54 17.19
C THR A 82 19.49 -13.84 17.94
N MET A 83 18.28 -14.41 17.79
CA MET A 83 17.99 -15.72 18.40
C MET A 83 18.97 -16.77 17.87
N PRO A 84 19.57 -17.59 18.76
CA PRO A 84 20.40 -18.72 18.32
C PRO A 84 19.53 -19.61 17.43
N LYS A 85 19.96 -19.79 16.19
CA LYS A 85 19.35 -20.75 15.28
C LYS A 85 19.63 -22.14 15.88
N GLU A 86 18.69 -22.65 16.68
CA GLU A 86 18.77 -24.01 17.17
C GLU A 86 18.85 -24.94 15.96
N SER A 87 20.03 -25.48 15.70
CA SER A 87 20.14 -26.66 14.90
C SER A 87 19.35 -27.72 15.64
N SER A 88 18.20 -28.11 15.14
CA SER A 88 17.37 -29.17 15.66
C SER A 88 18.20 -30.46 15.69
N GLY A 89 18.93 -30.63 16.80
CA GLY A 89 19.57 -31.88 17.14
C GLY A 89 18.52 -32.87 17.56
N SER A 90 18.15 -33.71 16.69
CA SER A 90 17.71 -35.11 16.79
C SER A 90 16.63 -35.40 15.74
N GLY A 91 17.03 -36.03 14.61
CA GLY A 91 16.10 -36.85 13.81
C GLY A 91 15.02 -36.17 13.00
N GLY A 92 14.93 -34.82 12.99
CA GLY A 92 14.01 -34.04 12.18
C GLY A 92 14.65 -33.56 10.88
N LYS A 93 13.85 -33.21 9.88
CA LYS A 93 14.28 -32.56 8.65
C LYS A 93 15.02 -31.27 8.98
N SER A 94 16.05 -30.94 8.18
CA SER A 94 16.70 -29.64 8.31
C SER A 94 15.70 -28.51 8.01
N ARG A 95 15.95 -27.31 8.56
CA ARG A 95 15.13 -26.12 8.31
C ARG A 95 14.99 -25.83 6.79
N GLU A 96 16.04 -26.06 6.05
CA GLU A 96 16.08 -25.92 4.60
C GLU A 96 15.18 -26.93 3.89
N GLU A 97 15.22 -28.20 4.34
CA GLU A 97 14.33 -29.26 3.83
C GLU A 97 12.85 -28.96 4.10
N GLU A 98 12.53 -28.44 5.28
CA GLU A 98 11.15 -28.04 5.61
C GLU A 98 10.66 -26.90 4.71
N VAL A 99 11.51 -25.89 4.46
CA VAL A 99 11.20 -24.79 3.54
C VAL A 99 11.04 -25.31 2.11
N LYS A 100 11.90 -26.21 1.65
CA LYS A 100 11.79 -26.85 0.33
C LYS A 100 10.46 -27.60 0.19
N ASP A 101 10.08 -28.37 1.16
CA ASP A 101 8.79 -29.09 1.16
C ASP A 101 7.61 -28.12 1.06
N LYS A 102 7.61 -27.03 1.83
CA LYS A 102 6.62 -25.96 1.73
C LYS A 102 6.59 -25.31 0.34
N LEU A 103 7.76 -24.94 -0.19
CA LEU A 103 7.86 -24.33 -1.51
C LEU A 103 7.27 -25.24 -2.58
N THR A 104 7.68 -26.52 -2.61
CA THR A 104 7.31 -27.46 -3.67
C THR A 104 5.86 -27.91 -3.57
N ASN A 105 5.33 -28.12 -2.36
CA ASN A 105 4.01 -28.70 -2.17
C ASN A 105 2.89 -27.66 -2.08
N GLU A 106 3.16 -26.49 -1.58
CA GLU A 106 2.14 -25.49 -1.25
C GLU A 106 2.34 -24.18 -2.03
N LEU A 107 3.47 -23.51 -1.85
CA LEU A 107 3.63 -22.13 -2.29
C LEU A 107 3.70 -21.98 -3.80
N ILE A 108 4.53 -22.79 -4.49
CA ILE A 108 4.66 -22.73 -5.95
C ILE A 108 3.35 -23.11 -6.63
N LYS A 109 2.64 -24.10 -6.12
CA LYS A 109 1.35 -24.54 -6.66
C LYS A 109 0.22 -23.53 -6.39
N GLY A 110 0.35 -22.74 -5.32
CA GLY A 110 -0.60 -21.71 -4.96
C GLY A 110 -0.42 -20.39 -5.74
N LEU A 111 0.68 -20.24 -6.48
CA LEU A 111 0.89 -19.04 -7.29
C LEU A 111 -0.09 -18.99 -8.48
N PRO A 112 -0.63 -17.80 -8.77
CA PRO A 112 -1.49 -17.63 -9.94
C PRO A 112 -0.69 -17.80 -11.25
N THR A 113 -1.43 -17.98 -12.35
CA THR A 113 -0.86 -18.09 -13.70
C THR A 113 -0.27 -16.76 -14.15
N ASP A 114 0.75 -16.84 -15.01
CA ASP A 114 1.38 -15.64 -15.57
C ASP A 114 0.46 -14.96 -16.59
N PHE A 115 0.58 -13.63 -16.64
CA PHE A 115 0.00 -12.83 -17.70
C PHE A 115 0.95 -12.82 -18.91
N VAL A 116 0.54 -13.44 -20.01
CA VAL A 116 1.29 -13.39 -21.26
C VAL A 116 1.00 -12.07 -21.97
N GLU A 117 2.00 -11.26 -22.24
CA GLU A 117 1.82 -9.89 -22.78
C GLU A 117 1.01 -9.85 -24.07
N LEU A 118 1.27 -10.78 -25.01
CA LEU A 118 0.51 -10.87 -26.27
C LEU A 118 -0.98 -11.16 -26.03
N ASP A 119 -1.30 -12.08 -25.11
CA ASP A 119 -2.69 -12.42 -24.77
C ASP A 119 -3.38 -11.24 -24.08
N VAL A 120 -2.67 -10.52 -23.21
CA VAL A 120 -3.17 -9.31 -22.53
C VAL A 120 -3.48 -8.24 -23.56
N GLU A 121 -2.57 -7.98 -24.50
CA GLU A 121 -2.77 -7.01 -25.56
C GLU A 121 -3.95 -7.35 -26.45
N ASP A 122 -4.11 -8.62 -26.83
CA ASP A 122 -5.21 -9.04 -27.70
C ASP A 122 -6.58 -8.94 -26.99
N ARG A 123 -6.63 -9.27 -25.71
CA ARG A 123 -7.84 -9.09 -24.89
C ARG A 123 -8.19 -7.62 -24.70
N LEU A 124 -7.21 -6.75 -24.44
CA LEU A 124 -7.43 -5.31 -24.32
C LEU A 124 -7.99 -4.68 -25.60
N LYS A 125 -7.65 -5.20 -26.80
CA LYS A 125 -8.21 -4.71 -28.08
C LYS A 125 -9.73 -4.87 -28.14
N THR A 126 -10.29 -5.86 -27.47
CA THR A 126 -11.71 -6.16 -27.47
C THR A 126 -12.48 -5.60 -26.28
N LEU A 127 -11.77 -5.17 -25.23
CA LEU A 127 -12.38 -4.68 -24.00
C LEU A 127 -13.05 -3.33 -24.23
N LYS A 128 -14.36 -3.26 -23.95
CA LYS A 128 -15.19 -2.09 -24.18
C LYS A 128 -15.09 -1.10 -23.02
N GLY A 129 -15.20 0.18 -23.35
CA GLY A 129 -15.38 1.28 -22.40
C GLY A 129 -16.84 1.40 -21.91
N PRO A 130 -17.13 2.44 -21.11
CA PRO A 130 -18.47 2.74 -20.65
C PRO A 130 -19.37 3.15 -21.80
N LYS A 131 -20.70 3.14 -21.56
CA LYS A 131 -21.66 3.62 -22.55
C LYS A 131 -21.38 5.09 -22.87
N GLY A 132 -21.35 5.41 -24.15
CA GLY A 132 -21.03 6.80 -24.62
C GLY A 132 -19.59 6.96 -25.10
N LEU A 133 -18.68 6.07 -24.77
CA LEU A 133 -17.34 6.04 -25.34
C LEU A 133 -17.32 5.09 -26.54
N PRO A 134 -17.14 5.61 -27.77
CA PRO A 134 -17.14 4.77 -28.98
C PRO A 134 -15.88 3.91 -29.09
N ASP A 135 -14.84 4.24 -28.34
CA ASP A 135 -13.53 3.61 -28.42
C ASP A 135 -13.52 2.22 -27.79
N VAL A 136 -12.76 1.34 -28.42
CA VAL A 136 -12.47 -0.02 -27.94
C VAL A 136 -10.96 -0.17 -27.84
N GLY A 137 -10.50 -0.91 -26.85
CA GLY A 137 -9.10 -1.29 -26.78
C GLY A 137 -8.21 -0.37 -25.98
N LYS A 138 -6.93 -0.32 -26.36
CA LYS A 138 -5.84 0.33 -25.62
C LYS A 138 -6.00 1.84 -25.40
N ASN A 139 -6.83 2.51 -26.20
CA ASN A 139 -6.99 3.97 -26.10
C ASN A 139 -7.93 4.40 -24.96
N ILE A 140 -8.64 3.45 -24.35
CA ILE A 140 -9.53 3.72 -23.22
C ILE A 140 -8.67 3.94 -21.96
N PRO A 141 -8.82 5.05 -21.21
CA PRO A 141 -7.96 5.37 -20.09
C PRO A 141 -7.85 4.27 -19.02
N LEU A 142 -8.98 3.67 -18.64
CA LEU A 142 -8.97 2.56 -17.68
C LEU A 142 -8.36 1.28 -18.23
N ASN A 143 -8.40 1.03 -19.53
CA ASN A 143 -7.71 -0.11 -20.14
C ASN A 143 -6.19 0.11 -20.18
N VAL A 144 -5.73 1.36 -20.40
CA VAL A 144 -4.31 1.72 -20.25
C VAL A 144 -3.84 1.49 -18.83
N PHE A 145 -4.65 1.92 -17.86
CA PHE A 145 -4.37 1.70 -16.44
C PHE A 145 -4.29 0.20 -16.12
N LEU A 146 -5.28 -0.59 -16.56
CA LEU A 146 -5.30 -2.04 -16.37
C LEU A 146 -4.02 -2.70 -16.92
N PHE A 147 -3.59 -2.32 -18.10
CA PHE A 147 -2.36 -2.84 -18.70
C PHE A 147 -1.13 -2.54 -17.84
N GLN A 148 -1.01 -1.32 -17.34
CA GLN A 148 0.10 -0.92 -16.48
C GLN A 148 0.12 -1.69 -15.14
N GLU A 149 -1.05 -1.90 -14.53
CA GLU A 149 -1.18 -2.67 -13.30
C GLU A 149 -0.83 -4.16 -13.51
N ILE A 150 -1.28 -4.74 -14.64
CA ILE A 150 -0.93 -6.12 -15.02
C ILE A 150 0.59 -6.24 -15.22
N GLN A 151 1.24 -5.31 -15.92
CA GLN A 151 2.69 -5.34 -16.09
C GLN A 151 3.45 -5.27 -14.77
N ARG A 152 2.97 -4.44 -13.82
CA ARG A 152 3.57 -4.36 -12.49
C ARG A 152 3.40 -5.65 -11.70
N LEU A 153 2.19 -6.21 -11.71
CA LEU A 153 1.92 -7.47 -11.02
C LEU A 153 2.73 -8.62 -11.62
N GLN A 154 2.87 -8.69 -12.95
CA GLN A 154 3.69 -9.72 -13.60
C GLN A 154 5.15 -9.65 -13.18
N ARG A 155 5.74 -8.45 -13.07
CA ARG A 155 7.12 -8.31 -12.54
C ARG A 155 7.26 -8.88 -11.14
N VAL A 156 6.28 -8.65 -10.27
CA VAL A 156 6.28 -9.23 -8.92
C VAL A 156 6.17 -10.75 -9.00
N LEU A 157 5.28 -11.29 -9.81
CA LEU A 157 5.13 -12.74 -10.03
C LEU A 157 6.43 -13.37 -10.54
N ASP A 158 7.11 -12.74 -11.50
CA ASP A 158 8.38 -13.23 -12.05
C ASP A 158 9.46 -13.30 -10.97
N ILE A 159 9.58 -12.26 -10.14
CA ILE A 159 10.54 -12.21 -9.03
C ILE A 159 10.24 -13.31 -8.02
N VAL A 160 8.97 -13.45 -7.62
CA VAL A 160 8.54 -14.45 -6.64
C VAL A 160 8.81 -15.86 -7.17
N ARG A 161 8.38 -16.16 -8.38
CA ARG A 161 8.51 -17.48 -9.02
C ARG A 161 9.98 -17.85 -9.21
N THR A 162 10.79 -16.92 -9.73
CA THR A 162 12.23 -17.13 -9.90
C THR A 162 12.90 -17.38 -8.56
N THR A 163 12.63 -16.54 -7.56
CA THR A 163 13.22 -16.69 -6.22
C THR A 163 12.82 -18.01 -5.57
N MET A 164 11.56 -18.44 -5.68
CA MET A 164 11.12 -19.73 -5.14
C MET A 164 11.83 -20.91 -5.81
N ASN A 165 11.96 -20.88 -7.14
CA ASN A 165 12.68 -21.92 -7.89
C ASN A 165 14.16 -21.93 -7.54
N ASP A 166 14.80 -20.76 -7.45
CA ASP A 166 16.21 -20.66 -7.08
C ASP A 166 16.46 -21.20 -5.67
N MET A 167 15.56 -20.94 -4.71
CA MET A 167 15.67 -21.53 -3.37
C MET A 167 15.61 -23.05 -3.40
N VAL A 168 14.71 -23.64 -4.17
CA VAL A 168 14.62 -25.10 -4.31
C VAL A 168 15.91 -25.66 -4.92
N LEU A 169 16.41 -25.05 -5.99
CA LEU A 169 17.65 -25.48 -6.66
C LEU A 169 18.90 -25.30 -5.76
N ALA A 170 18.94 -24.25 -4.94
CA ALA A 170 20.04 -24.01 -4.01
C ALA A 170 20.04 -25.02 -2.86
N ILE A 171 18.88 -25.36 -2.32
CA ILE A 171 18.76 -26.40 -1.29
C ILE A 171 19.15 -27.78 -1.83
N ASP A 172 18.83 -28.05 -3.12
CA ASP A 172 19.25 -29.26 -3.80
C ASP A 172 20.73 -29.30 -4.18
N GLY A 173 21.46 -28.20 -3.98
CA GLY A 173 22.86 -28.07 -4.36
C GLY A 173 23.09 -27.91 -5.86
N SER A 174 22.05 -27.67 -6.65
CA SER A 174 22.15 -27.46 -8.10
C SER A 174 22.71 -26.09 -8.47
N ILE A 175 22.51 -25.10 -7.61
CA ILE A 175 23.12 -23.76 -7.71
C ILE A 175 23.76 -23.36 -6.39
N SER A 176 24.65 -22.38 -6.42
CA SER A 176 25.33 -21.88 -5.22
C SER A 176 24.37 -21.17 -4.30
N MET A 177 24.44 -21.46 -3.00
CA MET A 177 23.70 -20.77 -1.96
C MET A 177 24.26 -19.36 -1.76
N THR A 178 23.54 -18.35 -2.23
CA THR A 178 23.91 -16.94 -2.03
C THR A 178 23.37 -16.40 -0.70
N PRO A 179 23.99 -15.35 -0.11
CA PRO A 179 23.46 -14.71 1.10
C PRO A 179 22.01 -14.27 0.95
N GLU A 180 21.62 -13.75 -0.20
CA GLU A 180 20.24 -13.35 -0.49
C GLU A 180 19.26 -14.53 -0.44
N LEU A 181 19.64 -15.70 -0.96
CA LEU A 181 18.81 -16.90 -0.91
C LEU A 181 18.69 -17.44 0.53
N VAL A 182 19.77 -17.36 1.32
CA VAL A 182 19.75 -17.69 2.74
C VAL A 182 18.75 -16.80 3.49
N ASP A 183 18.79 -15.49 3.22
CA ASP A 183 17.85 -14.54 3.82
C ASP A 183 16.39 -14.84 3.42
N CYS A 184 16.14 -15.20 2.16
CA CYS A 184 14.83 -15.61 1.68
C CYS A 184 14.34 -16.90 2.36
N ILE A 185 15.19 -17.92 2.46
CA ILE A 185 14.89 -19.18 3.14
C ILE A 185 14.55 -18.92 4.63
N ASN A 186 15.35 -18.11 5.30
CA ASN A 186 15.10 -17.72 6.69
C ASN A 186 13.78 -16.98 6.84
N ALA A 187 13.49 -16.03 5.94
CA ALA A 187 12.25 -15.26 5.96
C ALA A 187 11.02 -16.20 5.82
N ILE A 188 11.05 -17.12 4.86
CA ILE A 188 9.95 -18.08 4.65
C ILE A 188 9.79 -19.03 5.85
N SER A 189 10.89 -19.52 6.40
CA SER A 189 10.86 -20.36 7.61
C SER A 189 10.22 -19.63 8.78
N ASP A 190 10.50 -18.34 8.93
CA ASP A 190 9.96 -17.48 9.98
C ASP A 190 8.58 -16.89 9.65
N PHE A 191 7.94 -17.34 8.56
CA PHE A 191 6.66 -16.82 8.04
C PHE A 191 6.68 -15.33 7.72
N ARG A 192 7.85 -14.76 7.44
CA ARG A 192 8.05 -13.39 7.00
C ARG A 192 8.12 -13.31 5.48
N VAL A 193 7.81 -12.15 4.94
CA VAL A 193 7.94 -11.89 3.50
C VAL A 193 9.41 -11.62 3.18
N PRO A 194 10.00 -12.33 2.19
CA PRO A 194 11.36 -12.04 1.74
C PRO A 194 11.50 -10.58 1.28
N LYS A 195 12.56 -9.89 1.70
CA LYS A 195 12.80 -8.48 1.31
C LYS A 195 12.86 -8.30 -0.21
N LYS A 196 13.41 -9.27 -0.94
CA LYS A 196 13.49 -9.28 -2.40
C LYS A 196 12.12 -9.23 -3.10
N TRP A 197 11.03 -9.64 -2.43
CA TRP A 197 9.68 -9.57 -2.98
C TRP A 197 9.02 -8.21 -2.75
N GLN A 198 9.53 -7.42 -1.82
CA GLN A 198 8.97 -6.13 -1.44
C GLN A 198 9.76 -4.95 -1.99
N PHE A 199 11.07 -5.10 -2.10
CA PHE A 199 11.99 -4.05 -2.51
C PHE A 199 12.92 -4.51 -3.62
N ASP A 200 13.26 -3.58 -4.49
CA ASP A 200 14.33 -3.78 -5.47
C ASP A 200 15.72 -3.61 -4.81
N PRO A 201 16.82 -3.92 -5.53
CA PRO A 201 18.18 -3.76 -5.00
C PRO A 201 18.52 -2.32 -4.60
N THR A 202 17.79 -1.33 -5.08
CA THR A 202 17.97 0.10 -4.74
C THR A 202 17.18 0.52 -3.50
N GLY A 203 16.35 -0.39 -2.94
CA GLY A 203 15.50 -0.13 -1.79
C GLY A 203 14.16 0.52 -2.14
N VAL A 204 13.82 0.58 -3.43
CA VAL A 204 12.50 1.08 -3.88
C VAL A 204 11.47 -0.04 -3.73
N GLU A 205 10.31 0.32 -3.20
CA GLU A 205 9.19 -0.61 -3.01
C GLU A 205 8.60 -1.05 -4.36
N ILE A 206 8.58 -2.36 -4.59
CA ILE A 206 8.05 -2.98 -5.82
C ILE A 206 6.70 -3.67 -5.63
N SER A 207 6.35 -3.97 -4.38
CA SER A 207 5.07 -4.59 -4.01
C SER A 207 4.50 -3.91 -2.77
N TRP A 208 3.48 -4.49 -2.17
CA TRP A 208 2.84 -3.98 -0.96
C TRP A 208 3.48 -4.54 0.32
N LEU A 209 3.35 -3.80 1.40
CA LEU A 209 3.82 -4.22 2.73
C LEU A 209 2.69 -4.92 3.50
N THR A 210 2.99 -6.07 4.08
CA THR A 210 2.06 -6.84 4.90
C THR A 210 2.84 -7.57 6.00
N PRO A 211 2.30 -7.68 7.21
CA PRO A 211 3.06 -8.21 8.35
C PRO A 211 3.40 -9.71 8.26
N GLY A 212 2.77 -10.49 7.39
CA GLY A 212 3.00 -11.93 7.33
C GLY A 212 2.97 -12.49 5.91
N LEU A 213 3.72 -13.58 5.71
CA LEU A 213 3.85 -14.27 4.43
C LEU A 213 2.49 -14.71 3.85
N ALA A 214 1.64 -15.32 4.69
CA ALA A 214 0.34 -15.82 4.24
C ALA A 214 -0.58 -14.68 3.76
N SER A 215 -0.61 -13.56 4.50
CA SER A 215 -1.39 -12.39 4.12
C SER A 215 -0.86 -11.75 2.84
N TRP A 216 0.46 -11.73 2.65
CA TRP A 216 1.09 -11.20 1.46
C TRP A 216 0.74 -12.04 0.22
N LEU A 217 0.86 -13.38 0.33
CA LEU A 217 0.51 -14.31 -0.75
C LEU A 217 -0.98 -14.27 -1.09
N LYS A 218 -1.85 -14.18 -0.07
CA LYS A 218 -3.26 -13.95 -0.30
C LYS A 218 -3.49 -12.65 -1.08
N GLY A 219 -2.85 -11.55 -0.67
CA GLY A 219 -2.91 -10.28 -1.38
C GLY A 219 -2.42 -10.37 -2.83
N LEU A 220 -1.43 -11.22 -3.13
CA LEU A 220 -0.97 -11.49 -4.50
C LEU A 220 -2.06 -12.16 -5.34
N VAL A 221 -2.67 -13.21 -4.79
CA VAL A 221 -3.75 -13.95 -5.46
C VAL A 221 -4.98 -13.07 -5.67
N ASP A 222 -5.38 -12.31 -4.66
CA ASP A 222 -6.54 -11.42 -4.72
C ASP A 222 -6.35 -10.32 -5.79
N ARG A 223 -5.16 -9.72 -5.87
CA ARG A 223 -4.81 -8.75 -6.93
C ARG A 223 -4.84 -9.36 -8.32
N HIS A 224 -4.20 -10.53 -8.46
CA HIS A 224 -4.24 -11.25 -9.71
C HIS A 224 -5.69 -11.55 -10.14
N HIS A 225 -6.51 -12.03 -9.20
CA HIS A 225 -7.90 -12.34 -9.46
C HIS A 225 -8.71 -11.12 -9.93
N GLN A 226 -8.53 -9.95 -9.26
CA GLN A 226 -9.17 -8.70 -9.68
C GLN A 226 -8.78 -8.31 -11.12
N LEU A 227 -7.48 -8.27 -11.42
CA LEU A 227 -7.00 -7.86 -12.74
C LEU A 227 -7.37 -8.87 -13.84
N ASN A 228 -7.25 -10.15 -13.55
CA ASN A 228 -7.60 -11.22 -14.49
C ASN A 228 -9.11 -11.26 -14.79
N ASN A 229 -9.96 -11.10 -13.79
CA ASN A 229 -11.40 -11.01 -13.99
C ASN A 229 -11.79 -9.80 -14.86
N TRP A 230 -11.16 -8.65 -14.60
CA TRP A 230 -11.37 -7.46 -15.42
C TRP A 230 -10.93 -7.68 -16.88
N LEU A 231 -9.74 -8.27 -17.08
CA LEU A 231 -9.20 -8.55 -18.40
C LEU A 231 -10.02 -9.57 -19.19
N THR A 232 -10.51 -10.63 -18.52
CA THR A 232 -11.09 -11.82 -19.20
C THR A 232 -12.61 -11.81 -19.32
N LYS A 233 -13.29 -11.13 -18.41
CA LYS A 233 -14.75 -11.08 -18.39
C LYS A 233 -15.23 -9.72 -18.89
N GLU A 234 -15.34 -8.79 -17.99
CA GLU A 234 -15.77 -7.40 -18.24
C GLU A 234 -15.35 -6.52 -17.09
N ARG A 235 -15.54 -5.22 -17.24
CA ARG A 235 -15.28 -4.26 -16.16
C ARG A 235 -16.09 -4.65 -14.93
N PRO A 236 -15.44 -4.84 -13.76
CA PRO A 236 -16.14 -5.18 -12.54
C PRO A 236 -17.06 -4.03 -12.09
N PRO A 237 -18.18 -4.34 -11.44
CA PRO A 237 -19.09 -3.32 -10.92
C PRO A 237 -18.49 -2.53 -9.75
N SER A 238 -17.50 -3.08 -9.05
CA SER A 238 -16.75 -2.40 -8.00
C SER A 238 -15.27 -2.79 -8.03
N PHE A 239 -14.42 -1.89 -7.56
CA PHE A 239 -12.97 -2.05 -7.58
C PHE A 239 -12.39 -2.03 -6.16
N TRP A 240 -11.52 -2.97 -5.87
CA TRP A 240 -10.72 -2.95 -4.66
C TRP A 240 -9.56 -1.95 -4.85
N LEU A 241 -9.76 -0.71 -4.37
CA LEU A 241 -8.86 0.40 -4.67
C LEU A 241 -7.46 0.19 -4.08
N THR A 242 -7.37 -0.32 -2.85
CA THR A 242 -6.09 -0.60 -2.18
C THR A 242 -5.36 -1.82 -2.75
N GLY A 243 -6.01 -2.56 -3.63
CA GLY A 243 -5.40 -3.64 -4.41
C GLY A 243 -4.57 -3.17 -5.60
N PHE A 244 -4.67 -1.92 -6.01
CA PHE A 244 -3.86 -1.36 -7.10
C PHE A 244 -2.51 -0.87 -6.60
N PHE A 245 -1.50 -0.92 -7.47
CA PHE A 245 -0.19 -0.32 -7.22
C PHE A 245 -0.24 1.20 -7.31
N ASN A 246 -1.12 1.74 -8.16
CA ASN A 246 -1.29 3.18 -8.35
C ASN A 246 -2.77 3.59 -8.22
N PRO A 247 -3.34 3.64 -7.01
CA PRO A 247 -4.73 4.05 -6.81
C PRO A 247 -5.06 5.44 -7.39
N GLN A 248 -4.11 6.38 -7.29
CA GLN A 248 -4.28 7.72 -7.84
C GLN A 248 -4.37 7.70 -9.39
N GLY A 249 -3.56 6.84 -10.03
CA GLY A 249 -3.63 6.62 -11.47
C GLY A 249 -4.99 6.06 -11.91
N PHE A 250 -5.59 5.18 -11.11
CA PHE A 250 -6.95 4.68 -11.34
C PHE A 250 -7.98 5.82 -11.34
N LEU A 251 -7.96 6.65 -10.31
CA LEU A 251 -8.88 7.78 -10.19
C LEU A 251 -8.69 8.77 -11.36
N THR A 252 -7.44 9.05 -11.73
CA THR A 252 -7.13 9.92 -12.86
C THR A 252 -7.64 9.32 -14.19
N ALA A 253 -7.44 8.02 -14.41
CA ALA A 253 -7.92 7.34 -15.61
C ALA A 253 -9.46 7.35 -15.70
N MET A 254 -10.13 7.17 -14.57
CA MET A 254 -11.58 7.28 -14.48
C MET A 254 -12.06 8.72 -14.84
N LYS A 255 -11.40 9.73 -14.27
CA LYS A 255 -11.69 11.13 -14.57
C LYS A 255 -11.51 11.45 -16.06
N GLN A 256 -10.43 10.96 -16.67
CA GLN A 256 -10.19 11.09 -18.12
C GLN A 256 -11.26 10.39 -18.95
N GLU A 257 -11.74 9.24 -18.50
CA GLU A 257 -12.77 8.50 -19.22
C GLU A 257 -14.09 9.25 -19.24
N VAL A 258 -14.53 9.78 -18.09
CA VAL A 258 -15.73 10.62 -17.98
C VAL A 258 -15.61 11.87 -18.87
N THR A 259 -14.48 12.58 -18.80
CA THR A 259 -14.23 13.75 -19.66
C THR A 259 -14.35 13.41 -21.15
N ARG A 260 -13.85 12.23 -21.56
CA ARG A 260 -13.96 11.80 -22.97
C ARG A 260 -15.38 11.43 -23.39
N CYS A 261 -16.21 10.92 -22.47
CA CYS A 261 -17.63 10.67 -22.74
C CYS A 261 -18.38 11.98 -23.06
N HIS A 262 -17.96 13.09 -22.42
CA HIS A 262 -18.55 14.43 -22.57
C HIS A 262 -17.77 15.36 -23.51
N LYS A 263 -17.03 14.78 -24.46
CA LYS A 263 -16.27 15.56 -25.46
C LYS A 263 -17.15 16.50 -26.31
N ALA A 264 -18.39 16.11 -26.59
CA ALA A 264 -19.32 16.94 -27.34
C ALA A 264 -19.74 18.21 -26.56
N GLU A 265 -19.70 18.12 -25.22
CA GLU A 265 -20.02 19.21 -24.31
C GLU A 265 -18.78 20.05 -23.94
N GLN A 266 -17.62 19.69 -24.53
CA GLN A 266 -16.33 20.36 -24.36
C GLN A 266 -15.83 20.40 -22.90
N TRP A 267 -16.15 19.38 -22.10
CA TRP A 267 -15.62 19.29 -20.74
C TRP A 267 -14.10 19.16 -20.75
N SER A 268 -13.45 19.92 -19.86
CA SER A 268 -12.02 19.78 -19.59
C SER A 268 -11.77 18.89 -18.39
N LEU A 269 -10.58 18.31 -18.32
CA LEU A 269 -10.21 17.43 -17.19
C LEU A 269 -10.22 18.19 -15.85
N ASP A 270 -9.89 19.46 -15.85
CA ASP A 270 -9.80 20.29 -14.65
C ASP A 270 -11.18 20.69 -14.11
N GLU A 271 -12.21 20.67 -14.94
CA GLU A 271 -13.60 20.97 -14.55
C GLU A 271 -14.35 19.80 -13.96
N VAL A 272 -13.82 18.57 -14.12
CA VAL A 272 -14.43 17.36 -13.57
C VAL A 272 -13.96 17.13 -12.15
N ASP A 273 -14.85 17.26 -11.18
CA ASP A 273 -14.57 17.00 -9.77
C ASP A 273 -15.15 15.67 -9.28
N TYR A 274 -14.54 15.12 -8.24
CA TYR A 274 -15.05 13.92 -7.60
C TYR A 274 -16.18 14.28 -6.61
N LYS A 275 -17.33 13.65 -6.78
CA LYS A 275 -18.37 13.62 -5.77
C LYS A 275 -18.38 12.24 -5.13
N THR A 276 -18.08 12.17 -3.84
CA THR A 276 -18.03 10.92 -3.11
C THR A 276 -19.35 10.67 -2.38
N GLU A 277 -19.86 9.47 -2.53
CA GLU A 277 -21.03 8.99 -1.81
C GLU A 277 -20.71 7.66 -1.14
N VAL A 278 -21.02 7.51 0.15
CA VAL A 278 -20.84 6.25 0.88
C VAL A 278 -22.13 5.45 0.82
N LEU A 279 -22.04 4.29 0.20
CA LEU A 279 -23.15 3.34 0.13
C LEU A 279 -23.09 2.39 1.31
N LYS A 280 -24.19 2.30 2.05
CA LYS A 280 -24.33 1.38 3.19
C LYS A 280 -24.85 0.02 2.73
N ASP A 281 -24.56 -0.98 3.53
CA ASP A 281 -25.11 -2.35 3.40
C ASP A 281 -24.77 -3.07 2.07
N ILE A 282 -23.68 -2.64 1.42
CA ILE A 282 -23.16 -3.28 0.23
C ILE A 282 -21.83 -3.91 0.59
N ILE A 283 -21.79 -5.23 0.67
CA ILE A 283 -20.57 -6.00 0.93
C ILE A 283 -20.13 -6.61 -0.40
N PRO A 284 -18.93 -6.24 -0.92
CA PRO A 284 -18.41 -6.89 -2.10
C PRO A 284 -18.07 -8.36 -1.80
N GLY A 285 -18.42 -9.26 -2.71
CA GLY A 285 -18.00 -10.66 -2.67
C GLY A 285 -16.52 -10.83 -3.02
N ASP A 286 -15.99 -12.03 -2.81
CA ASP A 286 -14.57 -12.37 -3.09
C ASP A 286 -14.15 -12.15 -4.54
N ASP A 287 -15.11 -12.12 -5.47
CA ASP A 287 -14.91 -11.85 -6.90
C ASP A 287 -15.06 -10.36 -7.27
N GLY A 288 -15.13 -9.48 -6.28
CA GLY A 288 -15.41 -8.06 -6.48
C GLY A 288 -16.87 -7.75 -6.84
N ARG A 289 -17.74 -8.76 -6.87
CA ARG A 289 -19.18 -8.59 -7.07
C ARG A 289 -19.86 -8.26 -5.75
N ILE A 290 -20.90 -7.47 -5.83
CA ILE A 290 -21.67 -7.07 -4.66
C ILE A 290 -22.82 -8.03 -4.50
N GLU A 291 -22.76 -8.88 -3.47
CA GLU A 291 -23.85 -9.82 -3.14
C GLU A 291 -25.08 -9.09 -2.60
N GLY A 292 -26.25 -9.48 -3.09
CA GLY A 292 -27.57 -9.05 -2.60
C GLY A 292 -28.22 -7.88 -3.34
N LYS A 293 -27.49 -7.12 -4.17
CA LYS A 293 -28.08 -6.17 -5.13
C LYS A 293 -27.33 -6.24 -6.44
N GLN A 294 -28.06 -6.38 -7.53
CA GLN A 294 -27.54 -6.21 -8.88
C GLN A 294 -27.20 -4.72 -9.05
N ILE A 295 -25.95 -4.37 -8.79
CA ILE A 295 -25.45 -3.01 -9.04
C ILE A 295 -24.98 -3.01 -10.48
N ASN A 296 -25.69 -2.27 -11.31
CA ASN A 296 -25.22 -2.00 -12.66
C ASN A 296 -23.94 -1.16 -12.56
N PRO A 297 -22.94 -1.42 -13.42
CA PRO A 297 -21.80 -0.53 -13.54
C PRO A 297 -22.29 0.91 -13.70
N MET A 298 -21.71 1.83 -12.94
CA MET A 298 -22.07 3.24 -13.06
C MET A 298 -21.70 3.75 -14.45
N ASN A 299 -22.58 4.51 -15.06
CA ASN A 299 -22.28 5.10 -16.38
C ASN A 299 -21.17 6.18 -16.26
N GLU A 300 -21.18 6.90 -15.15
CA GLU A 300 -20.22 7.94 -14.80
C GLU A 300 -19.72 7.70 -13.38
N GLY A 301 -18.45 7.48 -13.25
CA GLY A 301 -17.83 7.14 -11.97
C GLY A 301 -17.64 5.65 -11.75
N VAL A 302 -17.19 5.30 -10.56
CA VAL A 302 -16.86 3.94 -10.15
C VAL A 302 -17.27 3.69 -8.72
N LEU A 303 -17.63 2.46 -8.42
CA LEU A 303 -17.80 1.99 -7.05
C LEU A 303 -16.46 1.42 -6.57
N ILE A 304 -15.98 1.89 -5.45
CA ILE A 304 -14.72 1.43 -4.83
C ILE A 304 -14.99 0.83 -3.46
N HIS A 305 -14.18 -0.15 -3.09
CA HIS A 305 -14.20 -0.76 -1.77
C HIS A 305 -12.77 -1.00 -1.26
N GLY A 306 -12.64 -1.44 -0.01
CA GLY A 306 -11.35 -1.75 0.61
C GLY A 306 -10.54 -0.51 0.97
N LEU A 307 -11.21 0.65 1.15
CA LEU A 307 -10.56 1.83 1.71
C LEU A 307 -10.33 1.62 3.21
N TYR A 308 -9.12 1.93 3.62
CA TYR A 308 -8.73 2.05 5.00
C TYR A 308 -8.16 3.45 5.23
N LEU A 309 -8.76 4.19 6.13
CA LEU A 309 -8.28 5.51 6.55
C LEU A 309 -7.80 5.37 7.99
N GLU A 310 -6.50 5.45 8.18
CA GLU A 310 -5.90 5.36 9.51
C GLU A 310 -6.32 6.55 10.37
N GLY A 311 -6.82 6.26 11.58
CA GLY A 311 -7.26 7.27 12.51
C GLY A 311 -8.59 7.95 12.19
N ALA A 312 -9.29 7.54 11.15
CA ALA A 312 -10.58 8.09 10.79
C ALA A 312 -11.73 7.10 11.04
N GLN A 313 -12.84 7.62 11.54
CA GLN A 313 -14.09 6.88 11.61
C GLN A 313 -15.18 7.57 10.81
N TRP A 314 -16.15 6.78 10.34
CA TRP A 314 -17.29 7.31 9.63
C TRP A 314 -18.39 7.75 10.59
N HIS A 315 -18.68 9.06 10.64
CA HIS A 315 -19.79 9.59 11.41
C HIS A 315 -21.11 9.38 10.66
N LYS A 316 -21.97 8.51 11.22
CA LYS A 316 -23.20 8.04 10.53
C LYS A 316 -24.23 9.13 10.26
N ASN A 317 -24.33 10.12 11.15
CA ASN A 317 -25.35 11.17 11.05
C ASN A 317 -24.94 12.26 10.07
N ASP A 318 -23.69 12.70 10.14
CA ASP A 318 -23.17 13.82 9.33
C ASP A 318 -22.63 13.37 7.98
N LYS A 319 -22.55 12.05 7.76
CA LYS A 319 -22.03 11.44 6.51
C LYS A 319 -20.65 11.95 6.11
N ARG A 320 -19.79 12.16 7.08
CA ARG A 320 -18.40 12.60 6.90
C ARG A 320 -17.44 11.71 7.67
N PHE A 321 -16.18 11.76 7.30
CA PHE A 321 -15.11 11.18 8.09
C PHE A 321 -14.75 12.14 9.24
N GLU A 322 -14.53 11.55 10.41
CA GLU A 322 -14.03 12.23 11.61
C GLU A 322 -12.74 11.54 12.07
N GLU A 323 -11.85 12.30 12.71
CA GLU A 323 -10.63 11.80 13.34
C GLU A 323 -10.93 11.07 14.65
#